data_094fb732f10b54161300e896d6361e1e
#
_entry.id   094fb732f10b54161300e896d6361e1e
#
_cell.length_a   1.000
_cell.length_b   1.000
_cell.length_c   1.000
_cell.angle_alpha   90.00
_cell.angle_beta   90.00
_cell.angle_gamma   90.00
#
_symmetry.space_group_name_H-M   'P 1'
#
loop_
_entity.id
_entity.type
_entity.pdbx_description
1 polymer ?
#
loop_
_entity_poly.entity_id
_entity_poly.type
_entity_poly.pdbx_seq_one_letter_code
_entity_poly.pdbx_strand_id
1 'polypeptide(L)'
;MNFEKSKESINKLLDNNTRVRWGILVLFVILFIIILYPSLVITQHRYNLGDVVERDIKAPRDFFIEDRSATEKNRQQAMAEVLTVYDFDANLAKTLKRNVTQAFADLRTIIETDPNDPLQELGTGPQSDRILTDDPNPSVQTLIWENHAAFEEAIGIRVSKGAYQALAKEAFSSNVADLIVKILNAILSTGVVTNKEILLKEVDKGIILRNVTTKNEKFVANLNPFYGLNQAKAMVRSIGQPYLQELDYTLKNLVVDFVQELIQPNITLNRSETKERQNKVAAEIKPVLYKIKAGEMVLREGSLVTEFDLLKLEALQAQTQKEQILLSSLGAALLLMCLLVTTYILHLNQQGLMINYHNKSLLLIASLALTFFFLSEISVSFSELLTQNSPVSIPRSSTYFGIPLASAAMIICLFLGISVAVPMALVMAIGFALIFQ
;
A
#
# COMPACT_ATOMS: atom_id res chain seq x y z
N MET A 1 52.66 13.00 37.59
CA MET A 1 53.66 12.22 36.82
C MET A 1 53.16 11.74 35.44
N ASN A 2 51.86 11.46 35.22
CA ASN A 2 51.35 11.09 33.88
C ASN A 2 51.13 12.24 32.90
N PHE A 3 50.87 13.48 33.39
CA PHE A 3 50.63 14.67 32.55
C PHE A 3 51.89 15.23 31.88
N GLU A 4 53.02 15.16 32.55
CA GLU A 4 54.33 15.61 32.00
C GLU A 4 54.88 14.65 30.94
N LYS A 5 54.74 13.33 31.16
CA LYS A 5 55.12 12.33 30.16
C LYS A 5 54.25 12.40 28.90
N SER A 6 52.95 12.72 29.03
CA SER A 6 52.08 12.96 27.90
C SER A 6 52.47 14.21 27.10
N LYS A 7 52.83 15.28 27.79
CA LYS A 7 53.35 16.54 27.18
C LYS A 7 54.65 16.34 26.42
N GLU A 8 55.59 15.59 26.96
CA GLU A 8 56.87 15.27 26.28
C GLU A 8 56.66 14.37 25.05
N SER A 9 55.75 13.39 25.12
CA SER A 9 55.38 12.54 23.97
C SER A 9 54.71 13.33 22.85
N ILE A 10 53.80 14.25 23.19
CA ILE A 10 53.13 15.12 22.23
C ILE A 10 54.14 16.12 21.61
N ASN A 11 55.05 16.68 22.40
CA ASN A 11 56.08 17.56 21.88
C ASN A 11 57.04 16.84 20.92
N LYS A 12 57.45 15.61 21.23
CA LYS A 12 58.28 14.77 20.34
C LYS A 12 57.56 14.35 19.04
N LEU A 13 56.26 14.10 19.10
CA LEU A 13 55.45 13.82 17.90
C LEU A 13 55.29 15.05 17.01
N LEU A 14 55.21 16.25 17.58
CA LEU A 14 55.09 17.52 16.86
C LEU A 14 56.40 18.09 16.33
N ASP A 15 57.55 17.55 16.74
CA ASP A 15 58.87 18.01 16.29
C ASP A 15 59.15 17.54 14.84
N ASN A 16 59.00 18.46 13.89
CA ASN A 16 59.44 18.47 12.48
C ASN A 16 59.29 17.17 11.67
N ASN A 17 58.31 16.33 12.06
CA ASN A 17 58.02 15.09 11.34
C ASN A 17 57.11 15.36 10.14
N THR A 18 57.58 15.08 8.92
CA THR A 18 56.83 15.27 7.68
C THR A 18 55.48 14.49 7.66
N ARG A 19 55.43 13.32 8.30
CA ARG A 19 54.20 12.55 8.41
C ARG A 19 53.12 13.23 9.25
N VAL A 20 53.53 13.88 10.34
CA VAL A 20 52.63 14.64 11.23
C VAL A 20 52.09 15.87 10.50
N ARG A 21 52.90 16.52 9.69
CA ARG A 21 52.52 17.67 8.85
C ARG A 21 51.38 17.29 7.90
N TRP A 22 51.54 16.21 7.14
CA TRP A 22 50.51 15.71 6.27
C TRP A 22 49.27 15.28 7.06
N GLY A 23 49.41 14.67 8.22
CA GLY A 23 48.31 14.30 9.09
C GLY A 23 47.47 15.51 9.54
N ILE A 24 48.12 16.65 9.92
CA ILE A 24 47.42 17.89 10.28
C ILE A 24 46.63 18.45 9.08
N LEU A 25 47.23 18.47 7.89
CA LEU A 25 46.57 18.97 6.68
C LEU A 25 45.37 18.11 6.26
N VAL A 26 45.51 16.80 6.29
CA VAL A 26 44.41 15.88 5.98
C VAL A 26 43.27 16.02 7.01
N LEU A 27 43.60 16.08 8.29
CA LEU A 27 42.62 16.28 9.35
C LEU A 27 41.89 17.63 9.18
N PHE A 28 42.60 18.69 8.82
CA PHE A 28 42.01 20.00 8.52
C PHE A 28 41.01 19.90 7.39
N VAL A 29 41.35 19.24 6.28
CA VAL A 29 40.46 19.04 5.13
C VAL A 29 39.18 18.28 5.55
N ILE A 30 39.34 17.18 6.28
CA ILE A 30 38.21 16.38 6.76
C ILE A 30 37.28 17.21 7.65
N LEU A 31 37.81 17.90 8.65
CA LEU A 31 37.06 18.74 9.57
C LEU A 31 36.39 19.91 8.86
N PHE A 32 37.07 20.53 7.88
CA PHE A 32 36.49 21.60 7.10
C PHE A 32 35.34 21.11 6.21
N ILE A 33 35.45 19.92 5.57
CA ILE A 33 34.37 19.34 4.83
C ILE A 33 33.14 19.09 5.73
N ILE A 34 33.37 18.61 6.97
CA ILE A 34 32.29 18.39 7.94
C ILE A 34 31.59 19.71 8.31
N ILE A 35 32.40 20.80 8.52
CA ILE A 35 31.86 22.14 8.81
C ILE A 35 31.06 22.69 7.63
N LEU A 36 31.57 22.54 6.41
CA LEU A 36 30.96 23.08 5.20
C LEU A 36 29.70 22.29 4.77
N TYR A 37 29.58 21.02 5.17
CA TYR A 37 28.50 20.13 4.74
C TYR A 37 27.09 20.67 5.05
N PRO A 38 26.77 21.19 6.24
CA PRO A 38 25.47 21.76 6.55
C PRO A 38 25.11 22.94 5.65
N SER A 39 26.03 23.90 5.44
CA SER A 39 25.75 25.07 4.61
C SER A 39 25.48 24.75 3.15
N LEU A 40 26.08 23.68 2.60
CA LEU A 40 25.81 23.19 1.25
C LEU A 40 24.49 22.43 1.13
N VAL A 41 24.00 21.84 2.22
CA VAL A 41 22.73 21.08 2.25
C VAL A 41 21.55 21.98 2.60
N ILE A 42 21.74 22.96 3.49
CA ILE A 42 20.66 23.80 4.05
C ILE A 42 20.30 24.98 3.15
N THR A 43 21.15 25.38 2.22
CA THR A 43 20.92 26.56 1.34
C THR A 43 19.79 26.39 0.34
N GLN A 44 19.08 25.26 0.31
CA GLN A 44 17.87 25.14 -0.46
C GLN A 44 16.68 25.66 0.34
N HIS A 45 16.19 26.83 0.00
CA HIS A 45 14.92 27.36 0.52
C HIS A 45 13.83 26.29 0.45
N ARG A 46 13.38 25.83 1.61
CA ARG A 46 12.21 24.97 1.71
C ARG A 46 10.98 25.86 1.62
N TYR A 47 10.37 25.89 0.47
CA TYR A 47 9.07 26.51 0.29
C TYR A 47 7.99 25.60 0.85
N ASN A 48 7.01 26.20 1.53
CA ASN A 48 5.78 25.54 1.97
C ASN A 48 4.63 25.95 1.03
N LEU A 49 3.55 25.21 1.12
CA LEU A 49 2.34 25.55 0.36
C LEU A 49 1.84 26.95 0.75
N GLY A 50 1.66 27.83 -0.24
CA GLY A 50 1.20 29.20 -0.02
C GLY A 50 2.30 30.22 0.29
N ASP A 51 3.57 29.83 0.37
CA ASP A 51 4.68 30.77 0.47
C ASP A 51 4.80 31.60 -0.80
N VAL A 52 5.30 32.85 -0.67
CA VAL A 52 5.62 33.70 -1.82
C VAL A 52 7.03 33.43 -2.28
N VAL A 53 7.21 33.17 -3.57
CA VAL A 53 8.51 32.90 -4.16
C VAL A 53 9.38 34.16 -4.17
N GLU A 54 10.53 34.13 -3.53
CA GLU A 54 11.44 35.29 -3.39
C GLU A 54 12.31 35.54 -4.64
N ARG A 55 12.51 34.52 -5.48
CA ARG A 55 13.35 34.60 -6.70
C ARG A 55 12.92 33.59 -7.75
N ASP A 56 13.19 33.90 -9.00
CA ASP A 56 12.99 32.97 -10.12
C ASP A 56 13.84 31.70 -9.96
N ILE A 57 13.18 30.53 -10.00
CA ILE A 57 13.86 29.24 -10.01
C ILE A 57 13.64 28.58 -11.38
N LYS A 58 14.75 28.33 -12.09
CA LYS A 58 14.76 27.65 -13.40
C LYS A 58 15.36 26.26 -13.25
N ALA A 59 14.89 25.34 -14.12
CA ALA A 59 15.46 24.00 -14.20
C ALA A 59 16.90 24.04 -14.71
N PRO A 60 17.91 23.57 -13.96
CA PRO A 60 19.32 23.57 -14.41
C PRO A 60 19.58 22.54 -15.49
N ARG A 61 18.74 21.49 -15.59
CA ARG A 61 18.79 20.40 -16.57
C ARG A 61 17.42 19.82 -16.81
N ASP A 62 17.29 18.98 -17.82
CA ASP A 62 16.05 18.21 -18.07
C ASP A 62 15.80 17.26 -16.91
N PHE A 63 14.56 17.24 -16.40
CA PHE A 63 14.13 16.27 -15.40
C PHE A 63 12.65 15.90 -15.58
N PHE A 64 12.24 14.81 -14.93
CA PHE A 64 10.87 14.31 -14.98
C PHE A 64 10.22 14.40 -13.62
N ILE A 65 8.94 14.77 -13.62
CA ILE A 65 8.06 14.75 -12.45
C ILE A 65 6.89 13.83 -12.72
N GLU A 66 6.38 13.18 -11.68
CA GLU A 66 5.18 12.37 -11.80
C GLU A 66 3.94 13.28 -11.79
N ASP A 67 3.12 13.18 -12.84
CA ASP A 67 1.76 13.70 -12.83
C ASP A 67 0.87 12.75 -12.04
N ARG A 68 0.74 13.01 -10.75
CA ARG A 68 -0.06 12.17 -9.83
C ARG A 68 -1.53 12.13 -10.23
N SER A 69 -2.07 13.24 -10.76
CA SER A 69 -3.47 13.32 -11.18
C SER A 69 -3.73 12.45 -12.40
N ALA A 70 -2.89 12.56 -13.43
CA ALA A 70 -3.00 11.72 -14.61
C ALA A 70 -2.71 10.25 -14.31
N THR A 71 -1.73 9.96 -13.46
CA THR A 71 -1.41 8.59 -13.02
C THR A 71 -2.60 7.96 -12.30
N GLU A 72 -3.20 8.68 -11.34
CA GLU A 72 -4.35 8.19 -10.58
C GLU A 72 -5.58 8.01 -11.47
N LYS A 73 -5.83 8.93 -12.40
CA LYS A 73 -6.90 8.78 -13.40
C LYS A 73 -6.73 7.52 -14.24
N ASN A 74 -5.51 7.25 -14.71
CA ASN A 74 -5.22 6.04 -15.48
C ASN A 74 -5.40 4.77 -14.63
N ARG A 75 -5.01 4.78 -13.35
CA ARG A 75 -5.24 3.68 -12.40
C ARG A 75 -6.74 3.42 -12.20
N GLN A 76 -7.51 4.47 -11.96
CA GLN A 76 -8.96 4.35 -11.78
C GLN A 76 -9.64 3.83 -13.04
N GLN A 77 -9.24 4.29 -14.21
CA GLN A 77 -9.74 3.79 -15.48
C GLN A 77 -9.40 2.31 -15.67
N ALA A 78 -8.16 1.91 -15.41
CA ALA A 78 -7.75 0.51 -15.50
C ALA A 78 -8.49 -0.39 -14.50
N MET A 79 -8.70 0.08 -13.26
CA MET A 79 -9.54 -0.63 -12.27
C MET A 79 -10.99 -0.75 -12.72
N ALA A 80 -11.52 0.28 -13.39
CA ALA A 80 -12.89 0.26 -13.89
C ALA A 80 -13.10 -0.72 -15.05
N GLU A 81 -12.05 -1.07 -15.79
CA GLU A 81 -12.10 -2.06 -16.87
C GLU A 81 -12.03 -3.51 -16.37
N VAL A 82 -11.61 -3.74 -15.12
CA VAL A 82 -11.54 -5.07 -14.53
C VAL A 82 -12.94 -5.67 -14.41
N LEU A 83 -13.12 -6.89 -14.94
CA LEU A 83 -14.38 -7.61 -14.88
C LEU A 83 -14.68 -8.08 -13.45
N THR A 84 -15.94 -7.94 -13.05
CA THR A 84 -16.41 -8.39 -11.75
C THR A 84 -16.46 -9.91 -11.70
N VAL A 85 -15.95 -10.51 -10.62
CA VAL A 85 -15.91 -11.95 -10.43
C VAL A 85 -17.11 -12.40 -9.61
N TYR A 86 -17.81 -13.39 -10.12
CA TYR A 86 -18.87 -14.10 -9.42
C TYR A 86 -18.48 -15.57 -9.22
N ASP A 87 -18.66 -16.07 -8.01
CA ASP A 87 -18.43 -17.47 -7.68
C ASP A 87 -19.70 -18.28 -7.97
N PHE A 88 -19.52 -19.38 -8.73
CA PHE A 88 -20.57 -20.34 -9.05
C PHE A 88 -20.36 -21.64 -8.28
N ASP A 89 -21.31 -21.98 -7.42
CA ASP A 89 -21.33 -23.26 -6.70
C ASP A 89 -22.07 -24.33 -7.50
N ALA A 90 -21.32 -25.11 -8.26
CA ALA A 90 -21.85 -26.23 -9.01
C ALA A 90 -22.28 -27.43 -8.13
N ASN A 91 -21.80 -27.48 -6.87
CA ASN A 91 -22.10 -28.59 -5.95
C ASN A 91 -23.40 -28.36 -5.20
N LEU A 92 -23.91 -27.15 -5.10
CA LEU A 92 -25.16 -26.84 -4.40
C LEU A 92 -26.34 -27.73 -4.91
N ALA A 93 -26.50 -27.81 -6.22
CA ALA A 93 -27.53 -28.63 -6.82
C ALA A 93 -27.40 -30.12 -6.45
N LYS A 94 -26.16 -30.64 -6.43
CA LYS A 94 -25.87 -32.02 -6.03
C LYS A 94 -26.16 -32.27 -4.56
N THR A 95 -25.80 -31.32 -3.71
CA THR A 95 -26.01 -31.37 -2.25
C THR A 95 -27.50 -31.36 -1.94
N LEU A 96 -28.25 -30.43 -2.53
CA LEU A 96 -29.73 -30.38 -2.37
C LEU A 96 -30.42 -31.64 -2.87
N LYS A 97 -30.01 -32.14 -4.06
CA LYS A 97 -30.48 -33.42 -4.56
C LYS A 97 -30.26 -34.54 -3.55
N ARG A 98 -29.05 -34.70 -3.07
CA ARG A 98 -28.73 -35.75 -2.09
C ARG A 98 -29.56 -35.61 -0.80
N ASN A 99 -29.67 -34.40 -0.26
CA ASN A 99 -30.41 -34.14 0.95
C ASN A 99 -31.89 -34.50 0.80
N VAL A 100 -32.52 -34.04 -0.30
CA VAL A 100 -33.94 -34.40 -0.59
C VAL A 100 -34.10 -35.89 -0.77
N THR A 101 -33.31 -36.53 -1.62
CA THR A 101 -33.42 -37.96 -1.87
C THR A 101 -33.20 -38.79 -0.61
N GLN A 102 -32.20 -38.44 0.22
CA GLN A 102 -31.90 -39.14 1.46
C GLN A 102 -33.00 -38.96 2.49
N ALA A 103 -33.48 -37.75 2.73
CA ALA A 103 -34.54 -37.47 3.70
C ALA A 103 -35.84 -38.24 3.38
N PHE A 104 -36.21 -38.29 2.10
CA PHE A 104 -37.37 -39.07 1.68
C PHE A 104 -37.16 -40.58 1.78
N ALA A 105 -35.95 -41.09 1.49
CA ALA A 105 -35.60 -42.49 1.61
C ALA A 105 -35.63 -42.96 3.08
N ASP A 106 -35.05 -42.16 3.97
CA ASP A 106 -34.99 -42.46 5.41
C ASP A 106 -36.40 -42.65 5.99
N LEU A 107 -37.30 -41.71 5.71
CA LEU A 107 -38.70 -41.81 6.18
C LEU A 107 -39.46 -42.98 5.54
N ARG A 108 -39.24 -43.25 4.26
CA ARG A 108 -39.85 -44.41 3.58
C ARG A 108 -39.39 -45.71 4.23
N THR A 109 -38.12 -45.85 4.57
CA THR A 109 -37.58 -47.03 5.25
C THR A 109 -38.22 -47.22 6.63
N ILE A 110 -38.50 -46.13 7.37
CA ILE A 110 -39.17 -46.17 8.65
C ILE A 110 -40.61 -46.68 8.49
N ILE A 111 -41.33 -46.25 7.44
CA ILE A 111 -42.69 -46.69 7.16
C ILE A 111 -42.73 -48.14 6.72
N GLU A 112 -41.74 -48.60 5.91
CA GLU A 112 -41.66 -49.97 5.39
C GLU A 112 -41.19 -50.99 6.45
N THR A 113 -40.50 -50.53 7.51
CA THR A 113 -39.93 -51.42 8.58
C THR A 113 -40.84 -51.49 9.82
N ASP A 114 -42.15 -51.24 9.70
CA ASP A 114 -43.05 -51.34 10.87
C ASP A 114 -43.05 -52.76 11.45
N PRO A 115 -42.57 -52.94 12.72
CA PRO A 115 -42.50 -54.25 13.36
C PRO A 115 -43.89 -54.85 13.65
N ASN A 116 -44.98 -54.10 13.52
CA ASN A 116 -46.33 -54.50 13.80
C ASN A 116 -47.16 -54.82 12.55
N ASP A 117 -46.52 -54.97 11.38
CA ASP A 117 -47.21 -55.43 10.17
C ASP A 117 -47.49 -56.93 10.27
N PRO A 118 -48.80 -57.39 10.46
CA PRO A 118 -49.11 -58.82 10.62
C PRO A 118 -48.81 -59.68 9.39
N LEU A 119 -48.31 -59.07 8.31
CA LEU A 119 -48.01 -59.78 7.05
C LEU A 119 -46.51 -60.15 6.89
N GLN A 120 -45.65 -59.77 7.85
CA GLN A 120 -44.28 -60.23 7.85
C GLN A 120 -44.08 -61.68 8.34
N GLU A 121 -45.09 -62.27 9.02
CA GLU A 121 -45.03 -63.68 9.49
C GLU A 121 -45.51 -64.71 8.44
N LEU A 122 -46.05 -64.29 7.31
CA LEU A 122 -46.46 -65.20 6.23
C LEU A 122 -45.68 -64.91 4.94
N GLY A 123 -44.48 -65.45 4.85
CA GLY A 123 -43.73 -65.51 3.62
C GLY A 123 -44.53 -66.23 2.50
N THR A 124 -44.44 -65.67 1.32
CA THR A 124 -44.91 -66.21 0.02
C THR A 124 -46.37 -65.84 -0.38
N GLY A 125 -46.51 -64.70 -1.07
CA GLY A 125 -47.67 -64.41 -1.91
C GLY A 125 -47.35 -63.24 -2.86
N PRO A 126 -47.93 -63.24 -4.13
CA PRO A 126 -47.51 -62.31 -5.15
C PRO A 126 -47.98 -60.88 -4.85
N GLN A 127 -47.11 -59.92 -5.10
CA GLN A 127 -47.30 -58.49 -5.02
C GLN A 127 -48.36 -57.95 -6.02
N SER A 128 -49.60 -58.15 -5.77
CA SER A 128 -50.64 -57.40 -6.46
C SER A 128 -51.79 -57.12 -5.49
N ASP A 129 -52.17 -55.86 -5.45
CA ASP A 129 -53.28 -55.28 -4.72
C ASP A 129 -53.19 -55.12 -3.19
N ARG A 130 -52.21 -54.34 -2.76
CA ARG A 130 -52.33 -53.63 -1.48
C ARG A 130 -53.26 -52.42 -1.69
N ILE A 131 -54.51 -52.59 -1.34
CA ILE A 131 -55.42 -51.47 -1.09
C ILE A 131 -54.95 -50.77 0.17
N LEU A 132 -54.34 -49.60 -0.02
CA LEU A 132 -54.01 -48.72 1.11
C LEU A 132 -55.33 -48.30 1.75
N THR A 133 -55.64 -48.81 2.95
CA THR A 133 -56.74 -48.31 3.77
C THR A 133 -56.50 -46.86 4.07
N ASP A 134 -57.50 -46.00 3.89
CA ASP A 134 -57.42 -44.52 3.98
C ASP A 134 -56.97 -43.93 5.32
N ASP A 135 -56.71 -44.77 6.34
CA ASP A 135 -56.18 -44.35 7.65
C ASP A 135 -54.95 -45.19 8.04
N PRO A 136 -53.78 -44.57 8.10
CA PRO A 136 -52.57 -45.23 8.55
C PRO A 136 -52.71 -45.60 10.05
N ASN A 137 -52.16 -46.78 10.41
CA ASN A 137 -52.12 -47.32 11.75
C ASN A 137 -51.60 -46.24 12.76
N PRO A 138 -52.29 -46.03 13.92
CA PRO A 138 -51.90 -44.96 14.88
C PRO A 138 -50.46 -45.04 15.38
N SER A 139 -49.86 -46.21 15.38
CA SER A 139 -48.41 -46.38 15.72
C SER A 139 -47.51 -45.83 14.64
N VAL A 140 -47.82 -45.97 13.35
CA VAL A 140 -47.03 -45.42 12.25
C VAL A 140 -47.15 -43.90 12.19
N GLN A 141 -48.32 -43.35 12.50
CA GLN A 141 -48.49 -41.88 12.58
C GLN A 141 -47.63 -41.27 13.70
N THR A 142 -47.53 -41.91 14.83
CA THR A 142 -46.72 -41.43 15.96
C THR A 142 -45.21 -41.44 15.55
N LEU A 143 -44.72 -42.55 14.96
CA LEU A 143 -43.31 -42.64 14.47
C LEU A 143 -42.99 -41.62 13.39
N ILE A 144 -43.88 -41.35 12.45
CA ILE A 144 -43.71 -40.32 11.44
C ILE A 144 -43.57 -38.93 12.11
N TRP A 145 -44.39 -38.61 13.12
CA TRP A 145 -44.35 -37.35 13.82
C TRP A 145 -43.06 -37.16 14.64
N GLU A 146 -42.58 -38.21 15.28
CA GLU A 146 -41.31 -38.18 16.03
C GLU A 146 -40.13 -37.86 15.14
N ASN A 147 -40.18 -38.26 13.88
CA ASN A 147 -39.13 -38.01 12.87
C ASN A 147 -39.29 -36.69 12.09
N HIS A 148 -40.33 -35.86 12.38
CA HIS A 148 -40.54 -34.59 11.67
C HIS A 148 -39.36 -33.65 11.81
N ALA A 149 -38.81 -33.48 13.00
CA ALA A 149 -37.63 -32.59 13.22
C ALA A 149 -36.40 -33.10 12.52
N ALA A 150 -36.15 -34.42 12.52
CA ALA A 150 -35.02 -35.03 11.79
C ALA A 150 -35.15 -34.85 10.26
N PHE A 151 -36.37 -34.92 9.75
CA PHE A 151 -36.64 -34.66 8.31
C PHE A 151 -36.36 -33.18 7.96
N GLU A 152 -36.80 -32.22 8.77
CA GLU A 152 -36.49 -30.80 8.57
C GLU A 152 -34.98 -30.53 8.57
N GLU A 153 -34.25 -31.14 9.50
CA GLU A 153 -32.80 -31.00 9.59
C GLU A 153 -32.11 -31.62 8.35
N ALA A 154 -32.53 -32.81 7.94
CA ALA A 154 -31.96 -33.51 6.78
C ALA A 154 -32.19 -32.75 5.47
N ILE A 155 -33.39 -32.21 5.26
CA ILE A 155 -33.75 -31.47 4.04
C ILE A 155 -33.27 -30.02 4.08
N GLY A 156 -33.05 -29.45 5.28
CA GLY A 156 -32.54 -28.09 5.51
C GLY A 156 -33.57 -26.98 5.40
N ILE A 157 -34.87 -27.32 5.48
CA ILE A 157 -35.99 -26.35 5.45
C ILE A 157 -37.03 -26.71 6.51
N ARG A 158 -37.81 -25.70 6.92
CA ARG A 158 -38.98 -25.94 7.80
C ARG A 158 -40.17 -26.43 6.98
N VAL A 159 -40.84 -27.47 7.45
CA VAL A 159 -41.98 -28.10 6.78
C VAL A 159 -43.22 -27.92 7.62
N SER A 160 -44.25 -27.28 7.09
CA SER A 160 -45.50 -27.13 7.82
C SER A 160 -46.14 -28.51 8.13
N LYS A 161 -46.87 -28.58 9.24
CA LYS A 161 -47.58 -29.82 9.65
C LYS A 161 -48.46 -30.38 8.54
N GLY A 162 -49.19 -29.52 7.82
CA GLY A 162 -50.03 -29.92 6.73
C GLY A 162 -49.27 -30.48 5.52
N ALA A 163 -48.11 -29.85 5.19
CA ALA A 163 -47.23 -30.35 4.12
C ALA A 163 -46.63 -31.71 4.47
N TYR A 164 -46.17 -31.86 5.72
CA TYR A 164 -45.63 -33.12 6.20
C TYR A 164 -46.67 -34.25 6.22
N GLN A 165 -47.92 -33.96 6.65
CA GLN A 165 -49.03 -34.92 6.56
C GLN A 165 -49.35 -35.32 5.14
N ALA A 166 -49.34 -34.38 4.21
CA ALA A 166 -49.56 -34.69 2.78
C ALA A 166 -48.46 -35.61 2.22
N LEU A 167 -47.18 -35.39 2.59
CA LEU A 167 -46.08 -36.31 2.24
C LEU A 167 -46.26 -37.69 2.87
N ALA A 168 -46.72 -37.75 4.14
CA ALA A 168 -46.96 -39.00 4.84
C ALA A 168 -48.08 -39.83 4.18
N LYS A 169 -49.14 -39.19 3.70
CA LYS A 169 -50.23 -39.88 2.92
C LYS A 169 -49.68 -40.49 1.65
N GLU A 170 -48.72 -39.87 1.02
CA GLU A 170 -48.03 -40.39 -0.17
C GLU A 170 -46.86 -41.32 0.18
N ALA A 171 -46.73 -41.75 1.42
CA ALA A 171 -45.66 -42.60 1.95
C ALA A 171 -44.26 -42.11 1.55
N PHE A 172 -44.02 -40.78 1.55
CA PHE A 172 -42.75 -40.14 1.10
C PHE A 172 -42.27 -40.67 -0.24
N SER A 173 -43.17 -40.73 -1.24
CA SER A 173 -42.92 -41.29 -2.55
C SER A 173 -41.63 -40.76 -3.22
N SER A 174 -40.86 -41.67 -3.80
CA SER A 174 -39.70 -41.33 -4.61
C SER A 174 -40.03 -40.42 -5.79
N ASN A 175 -41.25 -40.55 -6.37
CA ASN A 175 -41.69 -39.72 -7.48
C ASN A 175 -41.77 -38.24 -7.06
N VAL A 176 -42.28 -37.94 -5.87
CA VAL A 176 -42.32 -36.56 -5.35
C VAL A 176 -40.92 -36.00 -5.13
N ALA A 177 -40.02 -36.78 -4.52
CA ALA A 177 -38.62 -36.39 -4.36
C ALA A 177 -37.93 -36.11 -5.71
N ASP A 178 -38.13 -36.98 -6.71
CA ASP A 178 -37.54 -36.82 -8.03
C ASP A 178 -38.08 -35.59 -8.77
N LEU A 179 -39.36 -35.26 -8.61
CA LEU A 179 -39.97 -34.05 -9.18
C LEU A 179 -39.36 -32.78 -8.54
N ILE A 180 -39.24 -32.75 -7.21
CA ILE A 180 -38.58 -31.66 -6.49
C ILE A 180 -37.15 -31.46 -7.04
N VAL A 181 -36.38 -32.55 -7.16
CA VAL A 181 -35.01 -32.52 -7.66
C VAL A 181 -34.93 -32.07 -9.11
N LYS A 182 -35.82 -32.52 -9.98
CA LYS A 182 -35.86 -32.12 -11.39
C LYS A 182 -36.12 -30.64 -11.55
N ILE A 183 -37.08 -30.07 -10.83
CA ILE A 183 -37.40 -28.64 -10.89
C ILE A 183 -36.24 -27.82 -10.31
N LEU A 184 -35.67 -28.22 -9.15
CA LEU A 184 -34.49 -27.57 -8.57
C LEU A 184 -33.30 -27.53 -9.54
N ASN A 185 -33.00 -28.67 -10.18
CA ASN A 185 -31.91 -28.75 -11.15
C ASN A 185 -32.16 -27.85 -12.37
N ALA A 186 -33.39 -27.77 -12.87
CA ALA A 186 -33.73 -26.90 -13.99
C ALA A 186 -33.48 -25.41 -13.66
N ILE A 187 -33.83 -24.99 -12.44
CA ILE A 187 -33.63 -23.60 -12.00
C ILE A 187 -32.14 -23.31 -11.70
N LEU A 188 -31.48 -24.18 -10.93
CA LEU A 188 -30.09 -23.98 -10.52
C LEU A 188 -29.10 -24.10 -11.68
N SER A 189 -29.41 -24.88 -12.70
CA SER A 189 -28.57 -24.97 -13.92
C SER A 189 -28.57 -23.68 -14.72
N THR A 190 -29.64 -22.91 -14.69
CA THR A 190 -29.70 -21.57 -15.30
C THR A 190 -28.86 -20.57 -14.49
N GLY A 191 -28.81 -20.76 -13.17
CA GLY A 191 -28.08 -19.91 -12.23
C GLY A 191 -28.99 -18.93 -11.48
N VAL A 192 -28.84 -18.94 -10.17
CA VAL A 192 -29.58 -18.07 -9.25
C VAL A 192 -28.59 -17.15 -8.53
N VAL A 193 -28.76 -15.86 -8.69
CA VAL A 193 -27.93 -14.83 -8.05
C VAL A 193 -28.62 -14.26 -6.82
N THR A 194 -27.84 -13.86 -5.84
CA THR A 194 -28.36 -13.23 -4.63
C THR A 194 -29.09 -11.92 -4.93
N ASN A 195 -28.52 -11.08 -5.80
CA ASN A 195 -29.11 -9.80 -6.19
C ASN A 195 -28.90 -9.56 -7.70
N LYS A 196 -30.02 -9.65 -8.44
CA LYS A 196 -30.02 -9.45 -9.90
C LYS A 196 -29.76 -7.99 -10.29
N GLU A 197 -30.18 -7.02 -9.49
CA GLU A 197 -29.99 -5.61 -9.81
C GLU A 197 -28.50 -5.22 -9.79
N ILE A 198 -27.73 -5.79 -8.87
CA ILE A 198 -26.28 -5.59 -8.82
C ILE A 198 -25.61 -6.25 -10.02
N LEU A 199 -26.05 -7.47 -10.38
CA LEU A 199 -25.53 -8.18 -11.54
C LEU A 199 -25.79 -7.40 -12.85
N LEU A 200 -26.98 -6.84 -13.01
CA LEU A 200 -27.37 -6.09 -14.21
C LEU A 200 -26.59 -4.79 -14.41
N LYS A 201 -25.91 -4.26 -13.38
CA LYS A 201 -24.98 -3.11 -13.54
C LYS A 201 -23.74 -3.49 -14.38
N GLU A 202 -23.47 -4.76 -14.50
CA GLU A 202 -22.32 -5.27 -15.26
C GLU A 202 -22.70 -5.73 -16.69
N VAL A 203 -23.94 -5.46 -17.14
CA VAL A 203 -24.44 -5.93 -18.46
C VAL A 203 -23.56 -5.48 -19.62
N ASP A 204 -23.06 -4.23 -19.56
CA ASP A 204 -22.25 -3.67 -20.65
C ASP A 204 -20.85 -4.29 -20.73
N LYS A 205 -20.33 -4.78 -19.61
CA LYS A 205 -18.97 -5.33 -19.50
C LYS A 205 -18.96 -6.86 -19.50
N GLY A 206 -20.02 -7.47 -18.99
CA GLY A 206 -20.05 -8.88 -18.64
C GLY A 206 -19.32 -9.17 -17.32
N ILE A 207 -19.28 -10.44 -16.95
CA ILE A 207 -18.68 -10.91 -15.70
C ILE A 207 -17.78 -12.11 -15.93
N ILE A 208 -16.91 -12.38 -14.95
CA ILE A 208 -16.20 -13.65 -14.84
C ILE A 208 -16.96 -14.54 -13.85
N LEU A 209 -17.45 -15.68 -14.35
CA LEU A 209 -18.05 -16.72 -13.53
C LEU A 209 -16.99 -17.76 -13.18
N ARG A 210 -16.63 -17.85 -11.90
CA ARG A 210 -15.61 -18.76 -11.39
C ARG A 210 -16.24 -19.92 -10.63
N ASN A 211 -15.95 -21.14 -11.01
CA ASN A 211 -16.39 -22.32 -10.27
C ASN A 211 -15.64 -22.40 -8.93
N VAL A 212 -16.37 -22.48 -7.82
CA VAL A 212 -15.80 -22.50 -6.46
C VAL A 212 -14.85 -23.69 -6.25
N THR A 213 -15.20 -24.86 -6.80
CA THR A 213 -14.46 -26.11 -6.58
C THR A 213 -13.27 -26.24 -7.52
N THR A 214 -13.49 -26.08 -8.83
CA THR A 214 -12.45 -26.30 -9.85
C THR A 214 -11.60 -25.07 -10.12
N LYS A 215 -12.02 -23.90 -9.62
CA LYS A 215 -11.42 -22.59 -9.91
C LYS A 215 -11.42 -22.21 -11.39
N ASN A 216 -12.07 -22.97 -12.23
CA ASN A 216 -12.21 -22.65 -13.65
C ASN A 216 -13.04 -21.40 -13.83
N GLU A 217 -12.60 -20.51 -14.71
CA GLU A 217 -13.23 -19.23 -15.00
C GLU A 217 -13.83 -19.23 -16.40
N LYS A 218 -15.01 -18.65 -16.51
CA LYS A 218 -15.70 -18.45 -17.78
C LYS A 218 -16.19 -17.02 -17.89
N PHE A 219 -15.89 -16.36 -19.01
CA PHE A 219 -16.48 -15.06 -19.33
C PHE A 219 -17.94 -15.24 -19.75
N VAL A 220 -18.82 -14.42 -19.18
CA VAL A 220 -20.25 -14.40 -19.48
C VAL A 220 -20.65 -12.96 -19.81
N ALA A 221 -20.98 -12.74 -21.10
CA ALA A 221 -21.44 -11.44 -21.60
C ALA A 221 -22.93 -11.24 -21.40
N ASN A 222 -23.75 -12.30 -21.61
CA ASN A 222 -25.20 -12.21 -21.47
C ASN A 222 -25.62 -12.60 -20.06
N LEU A 223 -26.05 -11.63 -19.27
CA LEU A 223 -26.44 -11.79 -17.86
C LEU A 223 -27.97 -11.96 -17.67
N ASN A 224 -28.75 -11.74 -18.72
CA ASN A 224 -30.22 -11.80 -18.68
C ASN A 224 -30.81 -13.17 -18.26
N PRO A 225 -30.23 -14.32 -18.68
CA PRO A 225 -30.75 -15.62 -18.30
C PRO A 225 -30.73 -15.93 -16.81
N PHE A 226 -29.81 -15.35 -16.05
CA PHE A 226 -29.71 -15.60 -14.60
C PHE A 226 -30.94 -15.10 -13.85
N TYR A 227 -31.41 -15.89 -12.92
CA TYR A 227 -32.53 -15.53 -12.06
C TYR A 227 -32.03 -14.82 -10.78
N GLY A 228 -32.72 -13.76 -10.36
CA GLY A 228 -32.63 -13.30 -8.96
C GLY A 228 -33.40 -14.29 -8.06
N LEU A 229 -33.06 -14.34 -6.76
CA LEU A 229 -33.67 -15.28 -5.83
C LEU A 229 -35.21 -15.23 -5.85
N ASN A 230 -35.79 -14.03 -5.75
CA ASN A 230 -37.24 -13.85 -5.76
C ASN A 230 -37.85 -14.23 -7.13
N GLN A 231 -37.17 -13.94 -8.22
CA GLN A 231 -37.58 -14.33 -9.55
C GLN A 231 -37.53 -15.85 -9.73
N ALA A 232 -36.46 -16.51 -9.24
CA ALA A 232 -36.37 -17.98 -9.27
C ALA A 232 -37.53 -18.64 -8.53
N LYS A 233 -37.84 -18.16 -7.31
CA LYS A 233 -39.01 -18.64 -6.54
C LYS A 233 -40.33 -18.45 -7.29
N ALA A 234 -40.55 -17.30 -7.92
CA ALA A 234 -41.74 -17.02 -8.68
C ALA A 234 -41.86 -17.92 -9.95
N MET A 235 -40.74 -18.28 -10.58
CA MET A 235 -40.72 -19.11 -11.79
C MET A 235 -40.89 -20.60 -11.53
N VAL A 236 -40.83 -21.08 -10.28
CA VAL A 236 -40.95 -22.49 -9.91
C VAL A 236 -42.19 -23.13 -10.54
N ARG A 237 -43.33 -22.47 -10.41
CA ARG A 237 -44.61 -23.00 -10.95
C ARG A 237 -44.61 -23.11 -12.48
N SER A 238 -44.05 -22.11 -13.15
CA SER A 238 -43.97 -22.11 -14.64
C SER A 238 -42.99 -23.17 -15.14
N ILE A 239 -41.81 -23.27 -14.54
CA ILE A 239 -40.76 -24.24 -14.90
C ILE A 239 -41.21 -25.66 -14.52
N GLY A 240 -41.90 -25.80 -13.38
CA GLY A 240 -42.42 -27.09 -12.90
C GLY A 240 -43.62 -27.60 -13.67
N GLN A 241 -44.40 -26.74 -14.37
CA GLN A 241 -45.62 -27.10 -15.03
C GLN A 241 -45.56 -28.39 -15.90
N PRO A 242 -44.53 -28.62 -16.73
CA PRO A 242 -44.43 -29.83 -17.53
C PRO A 242 -44.29 -31.11 -16.71
N TYR A 243 -43.72 -31.01 -15.54
CA TYR A 243 -43.41 -32.15 -14.64
C TYR A 243 -44.55 -32.42 -13.66
N LEU A 244 -45.45 -31.45 -13.41
CA LEU A 244 -46.50 -31.51 -12.40
C LEU A 244 -47.87 -31.87 -12.95
N GLN A 245 -47.98 -32.13 -14.25
CA GLN A 245 -49.29 -32.30 -14.92
C GLN A 245 -50.15 -33.46 -14.33
N GLU A 246 -49.48 -34.55 -13.96
CA GLU A 246 -50.14 -35.78 -13.51
C GLU A 246 -50.46 -35.80 -12.00
N LEU A 247 -49.98 -34.79 -11.23
CA LEU A 247 -50.19 -34.74 -9.78
C LEU A 247 -51.56 -34.10 -9.45
N ASP A 248 -52.11 -34.49 -8.28
CA ASP A 248 -53.23 -33.78 -7.67
C ASP A 248 -52.87 -32.35 -7.28
N TYR A 249 -53.88 -31.48 -7.15
CA TYR A 249 -53.70 -30.05 -6.85
C TYR A 249 -52.92 -29.81 -5.55
N THR A 250 -53.16 -30.59 -4.51
CA THR A 250 -52.53 -30.52 -3.22
C THR A 250 -51.02 -30.81 -3.33
N LEU A 251 -50.69 -31.90 -4.02
CA LEU A 251 -49.29 -32.30 -4.25
C LEU A 251 -48.54 -31.33 -5.17
N LYS A 252 -49.23 -30.77 -6.20
CA LYS A 252 -48.66 -29.70 -7.03
C LYS A 252 -48.19 -28.51 -6.21
N ASN A 253 -49.06 -27.99 -5.33
CA ASN A 253 -48.72 -26.87 -4.50
C ASN A 253 -47.60 -27.22 -3.50
N LEU A 254 -47.65 -28.38 -2.89
CA LEU A 254 -46.65 -28.89 -1.98
C LEU A 254 -45.25 -28.95 -2.63
N VAL A 255 -45.14 -29.54 -3.81
CA VAL A 255 -43.86 -29.60 -4.55
C VAL A 255 -43.35 -28.19 -4.87
N VAL A 256 -44.23 -27.28 -5.31
CA VAL A 256 -43.89 -25.90 -5.60
C VAL A 256 -43.36 -25.20 -4.36
N ASP A 257 -44.06 -25.33 -3.22
CA ASP A 257 -43.66 -24.70 -1.97
C ASP A 257 -42.31 -25.25 -1.47
N PHE A 258 -42.11 -26.58 -1.54
CA PHE A 258 -40.82 -27.19 -1.20
C PHE A 258 -39.67 -26.67 -2.05
N VAL A 259 -39.85 -26.61 -3.36
CA VAL A 259 -38.82 -26.09 -4.28
C VAL A 259 -38.54 -24.61 -3.99
N GLN A 260 -39.59 -23.81 -3.73
CA GLN A 260 -39.40 -22.39 -3.37
C GLN A 260 -38.59 -22.18 -2.11
N GLU A 261 -38.78 -23.03 -1.09
CA GLU A 261 -38.00 -22.94 0.16
C GLU A 261 -36.56 -23.46 -0.01
N LEU A 262 -36.37 -24.50 -0.86
CA LEU A 262 -35.07 -25.11 -1.14
C LEU A 262 -34.17 -24.26 -2.04
N ILE A 263 -34.74 -23.35 -2.84
CA ILE A 263 -33.92 -22.51 -3.74
C ILE A 263 -33.03 -21.59 -2.96
N GLN A 264 -31.73 -21.73 -3.20
CA GLN A 264 -30.67 -20.88 -2.68
C GLN A 264 -29.85 -20.32 -3.84
N PRO A 265 -29.21 -19.13 -3.67
CA PRO A 265 -28.33 -18.61 -4.69
C PRO A 265 -27.08 -19.49 -4.85
N ASN A 266 -26.81 -19.89 -6.08
CA ASN A 266 -25.61 -20.63 -6.47
C ASN A 266 -24.60 -19.76 -7.21
N ILE A 267 -24.93 -18.47 -7.43
CA ILE A 267 -24.02 -17.47 -7.98
C ILE A 267 -23.93 -16.31 -6.99
N THR A 268 -22.75 -16.06 -6.48
CA THR A 268 -22.47 -15.03 -5.47
C THR A 268 -21.36 -14.09 -5.90
N LEU A 269 -21.51 -12.80 -5.62
CA LEU A 269 -20.49 -11.78 -5.92
C LEU A 269 -19.22 -12.01 -5.08
N ASN A 270 -18.07 -12.20 -5.71
CA ASN A 270 -16.78 -12.27 -5.05
C ASN A 270 -16.08 -10.92 -5.06
N ARG A 271 -16.38 -10.11 -4.02
CA ARG A 271 -15.79 -8.78 -3.87
C ARG A 271 -14.29 -8.81 -3.61
N SER A 272 -13.81 -9.79 -2.84
CA SER A 272 -12.40 -9.89 -2.49
C SER A 272 -11.53 -10.14 -3.71
N GLU A 273 -11.89 -11.13 -4.52
CA GLU A 273 -11.20 -11.46 -5.75
C GLU A 273 -11.23 -10.30 -6.76
N THR A 274 -12.41 -9.67 -6.93
CA THR A 274 -12.56 -8.50 -7.82
C THR A 274 -11.63 -7.37 -7.39
N LYS A 275 -11.60 -7.06 -6.08
CA LYS A 275 -10.74 -6.00 -5.56
C LYS A 275 -9.25 -6.32 -5.67
N GLU A 276 -8.88 -7.58 -5.47
CA GLU A 276 -7.49 -8.02 -5.64
C GLU A 276 -7.01 -7.82 -7.09
N ARG A 277 -7.84 -8.20 -8.08
CA ARG A 277 -7.54 -7.97 -9.50
C ARG A 277 -7.45 -6.48 -9.85
N GLN A 278 -8.35 -5.66 -9.31
CA GLN A 278 -8.31 -4.21 -9.48
C GLN A 278 -7.01 -3.63 -8.93
N ASN A 279 -6.62 -4.02 -7.72
CA ASN A 279 -5.38 -3.56 -7.10
C ASN A 279 -4.14 -4.01 -7.88
N LYS A 280 -4.14 -5.23 -8.40
CA LYS A 280 -3.05 -5.76 -9.22
C LYS A 280 -2.89 -4.96 -10.50
N VAL A 281 -3.97 -4.72 -11.24
CA VAL A 281 -3.95 -3.92 -12.46
C VAL A 281 -3.51 -2.47 -12.17
N ALA A 282 -4.02 -1.87 -11.08
CA ALA A 282 -3.62 -0.51 -10.68
C ALA A 282 -2.11 -0.41 -10.36
N ALA A 283 -1.54 -1.45 -9.75
CA ALA A 283 -0.10 -1.50 -9.43
C ALA A 283 0.79 -1.65 -10.68
N GLU A 284 0.28 -2.24 -11.75
CA GLU A 284 0.99 -2.41 -13.03
C GLU A 284 1.01 -1.13 -13.87
N ILE A 285 0.14 -0.14 -13.57
CA ILE A 285 0.10 1.13 -14.28
C ILE A 285 1.34 1.96 -13.96
N LYS A 286 2.13 2.24 -14.98
CA LYS A 286 3.30 3.10 -14.87
C LYS A 286 2.90 4.55 -14.63
N PRO A 287 3.66 5.29 -13.79
CA PRO A 287 3.39 6.70 -13.55
C PRO A 287 3.52 7.51 -14.85
N VAL A 288 2.61 8.45 -15.04
CA VAL A 288 2.68 9.44 -16.12
C VAL A 288 3.71 10.47 -15.73
N LEU A 289 4.72 10.65 -16.60
CA LEU A 289 5.82 11.57 -16.35
C LEU A 289 5.67 12.83 -17.21
N TYR A 290 5.75 13.99 -16.57
CA TYR A 290 5.87 15.28 -17.24
C TYR A 290 7.34 15.70 -17.30
N LYS A 291 7.83 16.05 -18.49
CA LYS A 291 9.22 16.45 -18.72
C LYS A 291 9.36 17.97 -18.59
N ILE A 292 10.20 18.42 -17.67
CA ILE A 292 10.64 19.81 -17.56
C ILE A 292 11.99 19.94 -18.24
N LYS A 293 12.12 20.93 -19.13
CA LYS A 293 13.35 21.16 -19.91
C LYS A 293 14.32 22.07 -19.14
N ALA A 294 15.61 21.92 -19.42
CA ALA A 294 16.63 22.84 -18.93
C ALA A 294 16.30 24.29 -19.33
N GLY A 295 16.40 25.21 -18.36
CA GLY A 295 16.04 26.62 -18.52
C GLY A 295 14.54 26.95 -18.36
N GLU A 296 13.68 25.94 -18.29
CA GLU A 296 12.24 26.15 -18.02
C GLU A 296 12.03 26.71 -16.60
N MET A 297 11.07 27.63 -16.50
CA MET A 297 10.71 28.24 -15.22
C MET A 297 10.00 27.24 -14.31
N VAL A 298 10.60 26.91 -13.18
CA VAL A 298 10.02 26.05 -12.16
C VAL A 298 9.15 26.86 -11.23
N LEU A 299 9.69 27.98 -10.71
CA LEU A 299 8.98 28.96 -9.87
C LEU A 299 9.30 30.37 -10.37
N ARG A 300 8.31 31.25 -10.33
CA ARG A 300 8.45 32.67 -10.68
C ARG A 300 8.40 33.54 -9.42
N GLU A 301 9.28 34.54 -9.32
CA GLU A 301 9.28 35.53 -8.25
C GLU A 301 7.91 36.16 -8.06
N GLY A 302 7.44 36.30 -6.82
CA GLY A 302 6.16 36.86 -6.45
C GLY A 302 4.95 35.93 -6.63
N SER A 303 5.11 34.73 -7.18
CA SER A 303 4.02 33.74 -7.25
C SER A 303 3.84 32.98 -5.93
N LEU A 304 2.61 32.52 -5.67
CA LEU A 304 2.32 31.63 -4.54
C LEU A 304 2.68 30.19 -4.92
N VAL A 305 3.33 29.48 -4.02
CA VAL A 305 3.74 28.08 -4.21
C VAL A 305 2.51 27.17 -4.16
N THR A 306 2.27 26.42 -5.24
CA THR A 306 1.21 25.41 -5.35
C THR A 306 1.73 24.01 -5.00
N GLU A 307 0.83 23.03 -4.80
CA GLU A 307 1.23 21.61 -4.64
C GLU A 307 2.07 21.09 -5.81
N PHE A 308 1.72 21.48 -7.03
CA PHE A 308 2.46 21.08 -8.22
C PHE A 308 3.86 21.67 -8.25
N ASP A 309 4.03 22.89 -7.75
CA ASP A 309 5.33 23.54 -7.64
C ASP A 309 6.20 22.88 -6.58
N LEU A 310 5.62 22.41 -5.47
CA LEU A 310 6.34 21.60 -4.48
C LEU A 310 6.85 20.31 -5.08
N LEU A 311 6.04 19.60 -5.89
CA LEU A 311 6.48 18.39 -6.58
C LEU A 311 7.64 18.65 -7.54
N LYS A 312 7.63 19.80 -8.28
CA LYS A 312 8.74 20.21 -9.13
C LYS A 312 10.02 20.44 -8.31
N LEU A 313 9.90 21.12 -7.16
CA LEU A 313 11.02 21.38 -6.27
C LEU A 313 11.58 20.11 -5.66
N GLU A 314 10.74 19.20 -5.17
CA GLU A 314 11.16 17.90 -4.64
C GLU A 314 11.92 17.08 -5.69
N ALA A 315 11.41 17.01 -6.92
CA ALA A 315 12.06 16.30 -8.01
C ALA A 315 13.40 16.94 -8.39
N LEU A 316 13.47 18.29 -8.41
CA LEU A 316 14.70 19.04 -8.64
C LEU A 316 15.72 18.75 -7.53
N GLN A 317 15.31 18.74 -6.27
CA GLN A 317 16.15 18.45 -5.12
C GLN A 317 16.67 17.02 -5.14
N ALA A 318 15.80 16.03 -5.40
CA ALA A 318 16.20 14.62 -5.43
C ALA A 318 17.30 14.32 -6.44
N GLN A 319 17.33 15.05 -7.56
CA GLN A 319 18.35 14.89 -8.59
C GLN A 319 19.65 15.64 -8.32
N THR A 320 19.60 16.73 -7.58
CA THR A 320 20.78 17.61 -7.37
C THR A 320 21.62 17.15 -6.17
N GLN A 321 21.06 16.40 -5.25
CA GLN A 321 21.57 16.25 -3.90
C GLN A 321 22.78 15.36 -3.67
N LYS A 322 23.12 14.37 -4.48
CA LYS A 322 24.14 13.41 -4.02
C LYS A 322 25.55 13.58 -4.59
N GLU A 323 25.67 13.88 -5.87
CA GLU A 323 27.00 13.92 -6.49
C GLU A 323 27.64 15.31 -6.51
N GLN A 324 26.83 16.36 -6.76
CA GLN A 324 27.37 17.71 -6.89
C GLN A 324 27.81 18.32 -5.55
N ILE A 325 27.10 18.02 -4.46
CA ILE A 325 27.42 18.51 -3.11
C ILE A 325 28.79 17.97 -2.65
N LEU A 326 29.03 16.68 -2.84
CA LEU A 326 30.32 16.07 -2.47
C LEU A 326 31.48 16.60 -3.32
N LEU A 327 31.30 16.76 -4.64
CA LEU A 327 32.33 17.31 -5.50
C LEU A 327 32.61 18.79 -5.18
N SER A 328 31.57 19.58 -4.95
CA SER A 328 31.69 20.99 -4.59
C SER A 328 32.42 21.19 -3.24
N SER A 329 32.01 20.43 -2.22
CA SER A 329 32.64 20.49 -0.90
C SER A 329 34.13 20.03 -0.93
N LEU A 330 34.40 18.97 -1.69
CA LEU A 330 35.77 18.49 -1.87
C LEU A 330 36.63 19.54 -2.61
N GLY A 331 36.08 20.16 -3.68
CA GLY A 331 36.78 21.24 -4.39
C GLY A 331 37.09 22.44 -3.52
N ALA A 332 36.11 22.89 -2.74
CA ALA A 332 36.28 23.98 -1.78
C ALA A 332 37.35 23.68 -0.69
N ALA A 333 37.29 22.46 -0.14
CA ALA A 333 38.28 22.03 0.87
C ALA A 333 39.69 21.92 0.31
N LEU A 334 39.86 21.41 -0.92
CA LEU A 334 41.17 21.37 -1.59
C LEU A 334 41.72 22.76 -1.89
N LEU A 335 40.85 23.70 -2.31
CA LEU A 335 41.23 25.08 -2.54
C LEU A 335 41.77 25.73 -1.24
N LEU A 336 41.04 25.61 -0.14
CA LEU A 336 41.48 26.13 1.16
C LEU A 336 42.75 25.44 1.68
N MET A 337 42.87 24.12 1.47
CA MET A 337 44.11 23.40 1.78
C MET A 337 45.30 23.97 1.01
N CYS A 338 45.15 24.23 -0.28
CA CYS A 338 46.19 24.82 -1.12
C CYS A 338 46.58 26.20 -0.61
N LEU A 339 45.63 27.06 -0.27
CA LEU A 339 45.88 28.38 0.30
C LEU A 339 46.56 28.31 1.65
N LEU A 340 46.18 27.38 2.53
CA LEU A 340 46.78 27.16 3.82
C LEU A 340 48.23 26.67 3.69
N VAL A 341 48.51 25.74 2.77
CA VAL A 341 49.85 25.26 2.44
C VAL A 341 50.72 26.42 1.92
N THR A 342 50.18 27.26 1.03
CA THR A 342 50.88 28.44 0.48
C THR A 342 51.22 29.41 1.60
N THR A 343 50.31 29.73 2.51
CA THR A 343 50.50 30.56 3.69
C THR A 343 51.60 29.99 4.58
N TYR A 344 51.58 28.69 4.80
CA TYR A 344 52.58 27.99 5.58
C TYR A 344 53.99 28.03 4.94
N ILE A 345 54.10 27.84 3.61
CA ILE A 345 55.36 27.92 2.87
C ILE A 345 55.93 29.35 2.93
N LEU A 346 55.10 30.39 2.76
CA LEU A 346 55.49 31.77 2.90
C LEU A 346 56.05 32.06 4.32
N HIS A 347 55.39 31.51 5.34
CA HIS A 347 55.87 31.61 6.73
C HIS A 347 57.23 30.96 6.90
N LEU A 348 57.46 29.76 6.34
CA LEU A 348 58.75 29.07 6.41
C LEU A 348 59.88 29.83 5.71
N ASN A 349 59.61 30.47 4.58
CA ASN A 349 60.60 31.15 3.77
C ASN A 349 61.08 32.49 4.41
N GLN A 350 60.22 33.06 5.28
CA GLN A 350 60.54 34.30 5.98
C GLN A 350 61.30 34.09 7.28
N GLN A 351 61.12 32.96 7.93
CA GLN A 351 61.85 32.62 9.15
C GLN A 351 63.11 31.86 8.77
N GLY A 352 64.21 32.53 8.56
CA GLY A 352 65.55 31.91 8.34
C GLY A 352 65.81 30.79 9.34
N LEU A 353 66.39 29.71 8.92
CA LEU A 353 66.86 28.41 9.47
C LEU A 353 66.83 28.09 11.00
N MET A 354 66.23 28.93 11.87
CA MET A 354 66.42 28.83 13.33
C MET A 354 65.24 28.47 14.20
N ILE A 355 64.11 28.02 13.65
CA ILE A 355 62.95 27.66 14.50
C ILE A 355 62.49 26.20 14.29
N ASN A 356 62.73 25.37 15.32
CA ASN A 356 62.40 23.95 15.43
C ASN A 356 60.91 23.64 15.64
N TYR A 357 59.96 24.59 15.42
CA TYR A 357 58.54 24.43 15.79
C TYR A 357 57.58 24.51 14.62
N HIS A 358 57.98 24.10 13.43
CA HIS A 358 57.20 24.21 12.20
C HIS A 358 55.82 23.59 12.26
N ASN A 359 55.67 22.41 12.87
CA ASN A 359 54.39 21.73 12.97
C ASN A 359 53.44 22.37 14.01
N LYS A 360 54.00 23.02 15.05
CA LYS A 360 53.20 23.75 16.04
C LYS A 360 52.58 25.00 15.47
N SER A 361 53.30 25.74 14.63
CA SER A 361 52.76 26.90 13.90
C SER A 361 51.69 26.52 12.91
N LEU A 362 51.87 25.41 12.17
CA LEU A 362 50.84 24.87 11.26
C LEU A 362 49.59 24.45 12.02
N LEU A 363 49.75 23.75 13.13
CA LEU A 363 48.63 23.32 13.98
C LEU A 363 47.87 24.53 14.56
N LEU A 364 48.57 25.58 14.99
CA LEU A 364 47.97 26.81 15.50
C LEU A 364 47.16 27.51 14.39
N ILE A 365 47.70 27.65 13.18
CA ILE A 365 47.02 28.25 12.02
C ILE A 365 45.76 27.42 11.68
N ALA A 366 45.91 26.10 11.55
CA ALA A 366 44.82 25.22 11.19
C ALA A 366 43.69 25.17 12.27
N SER A 367 44.07 25.09 13.55
CA SER A 367 43.10 25.07 14.66
C SER A 367 42.35 26.39 14.78
N LEU A 368 43.03 27.52 14.60
CA LEU A 368 42.41 28.84 14.63
C LEU A 368 41.40 28.99 13.45
N ALA A 369 41.81 28.61 12.24
CA ALA A 369 40.94 28.64 11.08
C ALA A 369 39.67 27.78 11.30
N LEU A 370 39.81 26.53 11.75
CA LEU A 370 38.70 25.66 12.05
C LEU A 370 37.77 26.22 13.14
N THR A 371 38.31 26.78 14.20
CA THR A 371 37.53 27.39 15.28
C THR A 371 36.67 28.54 14.77
N PHE A 372 37.22 29.42 13.94
CA PHE A 372 36.45 30.54 13.38
C PHE A 372 35.45 30.09 12.31
N PHE A 373 35.77 29.10 11.49
CA PHE A 373 34.82 28.52 10.56
C PHE A 373 33.66 27.82 11.27
N PHE A 374 33.93 27.09 12.34
CA PHE A 374 32.90 26.50 13.19
C PHE A 374 32.03 27.55 13.87
N LEU A 375 32.63 28.63 14.38
CA LEU A 375 31.89 29.75 14.97
C LEU A 375 30.99 30.44 13.94
N SER A 376 31.46 30.60 12.69
CA SER A 376 30.65 31.18 11.62
C SER A 376 29.44 30.30 11.26
N GLU A 377 29.58 28.98 11.22
CA GLU A 377 28.50 28.06 10.96
C GLU A 377 27.43 28.10 12.07
N ILE A 378 27.85 28.13 13.33
CA ILE A 378 26.95 28.35 14.47
C ILE A 378 26.18 29.68 14.32
N SER A 379 26.87 30.74 13.90
CA SER A 379 26.27 32.07 13.73
C SER A 379 25.24 32.09 12.59
N VAL A 380 25.47 31.35 11.51
CA VAL A 380 24.46 31.16 10.41
C VAL A 380 23.25 30.44 10.94
N SER A 381 23.44 29.30 11.61
CA SER A 381 22.33 28.51 12.17
C SER A 381 21.55 29.32 13.23
N PHE A 382 22.23 30.11 14.05
CA PHE A 382 21.57 30.99 15.02
C PHE A 382 20.78 32.12 14.35
N SER A 383 21.31 32.68 13.27
CA SER A 383 20.62 33.70 12.45
C SER A 383 19.32 33.17 11.87
N GLU A 384 19.31 31.92 11.38
CA GLU A 384 18.11 31.29 10.86
C GLU A 384 17.03 31.09 11.94
N LEU A 385 17.43 30.67 13.13
CA LEU A 385 16.52 30.54 14.28
C LEU A 385 15.93 31.89 14.71
N LEU A 386 16.72 32.96 14.68
CA LEU A 386 16.26 34.32 15.02
C LEU A 386 15.24 34.85 13.96
N THR A 387 15.50 34.63 12.68
CA THR A 387 14.61 35.10 11.62
C THR A 387 13.27 34.32 11.60
N GLN A 388 13.26 33.05 11.98
CA GLN A 388 12.02 32.25 12.03
C GLN A 388 11.14 32.60 13.24
N ASN A 389 11.71 32.99 14.37
CA ASN A 389 10.98 33.20 15.63
C ASN A 389 10.82 34.67 16.04
N SER A 390 11.35 35.62 15.27
CA SER A 390 11.26 37.05 15.61
C SER A 390 10.03 37.72 14.99
N PRO A 391 9.28 38.52 15.78
CA PRO A 391 8.17 39.31 15.23
C PRO A 391 8.65 40.48 14.34
N VAL A 392 9.96 40.72 14.26
CA VAL A 392 10.58 41.75 13.43
C VAL A 392 11.36 41.05 12.33
N SER A 393 11.13 41.40 11.08
CA SER A 393 11.87 40.88 9.92
C SER A 393 13.32 41.44 9.95
N ILE A 394 14.24 40.68 10.56
CA ILE A 394 15.69 40.99 10.57
C ILE A 394 16.26 40.34 9.29
N PRO A 395 16.80 41.14 8.34
CA PRO A 395 17.41 40.55 7.15
C PRO A 395 18.62 39.70 7.56
N ARG A 396 18.76 38.49 6.99
CA ARG A 396 19.87 37.55 7.27
C ARG A 396 21.26 38.21 7.14
N SER A 397 21.42 39.13 6.17
CA SER A 397 22.65 39.88 5.98
C SER A 397 23.08 40.71 7.20
N SER A 398 22.13 41.13 8.05
CA SER A 398 22.45 41.93 9.24
C SER A 398 23.14 41.13 10.34
N THR A 399 22.86 39.83 10.44
CA THR A 399 23.44 38.97 11.47
C THR A 399 24.87 38.56 11.12
N TYR A 400 25.27 38.58 9.85
CA TYR A 400 26.64 38.29 9.42
C TYR A 400 27.66 39.35 9.92
N PHE A 401 27.22 40.60 10.13
CA PHE A 401 28.10 41.65 10.68
C PHE A 401 28.45 41.42 12.14
N GLY A 402 27.73 40.57 12.87
CA GLY A 402 28.05 40.22 14.25
C GLY A 402 29.25 39.25 14.40
N ILE A 403 29.75 38.67 13.31
CA ILE A 403 30.82 37.68 13.35
C ILE A 403 32.17 38.41 13.30
N PRO A 404 33.07 38.20 14.28
CA PRO A 404 34.35 38.92 14.34
C PRO A 404 35.37 38.31 13.37
N LEU A 405 35.15 38.44 12.06
CA LEU A 405 35.96 37.84 11.00
C LEU A 405 37.45 38.26 11.04
N ALA A 406 37.70 39.53 11.37
CA ALA A 406 39.04 40.07 11.43
C ALA A 406 39.86 39.58 12.65
N SER A 407 39.20 39.09 13.70
CA SER A 407 39.89 38.71 14.96
C SER A 407 40.81 37.51 14.77
N ALA A 408 40.50 36.56 13.86
CA ALA A 408 41.40 35.47 13.53
C ALA A 408 42.71 35.94 12.94
N ALA A 409 42.68 36.88 12.01
CA ALA A 409 43.88 37.47 11.41
C ALA A 409 44.66 38.31 12.43
N MET A 410 43.95 39.02 13.33
CA MET A 410 44.60 39.80 14.41
C MET A 410 45.33 38.88 15.39
N ILE A 411 44.73 37.75 15.79
CA ILE A 411 45.39 36.78 16.67
C ILE A 411 46.63 36.20 15.99
N ILE A 412 46.55 35.85 14.72
CA ILE A 412 47.71 35.35 13.97
C ILE A 412 48.80 36.43 13.84
N CYS A 413 48.43 37.69 13.64
CA CYS A 413 49.38 38.80 13.58
C CYS A 413 50.16 38.95 14.89
N LEU A 414 49.49 38.76 16.02
CA LEU A 414 50.10 38.86 17.34
C LEU A 414 51.13 37.73 17.62
N PHE A 415 50.83 36.49 17.18
CA PHE A 415 51.67 35.33 17.47
C PHE A 415 52.72 35.02 16.41
N LEU A 416 52.39 35.23 15.13
CA LEU A 416 53.19 34.79 13.98
C LEU A 416 53.66 35.96 13.07
N GLY A 417 53.22 37.18 13.39
CA GLY A 417 53.59 38.39 12.65
C GLY A 417 52.73 38.70 11.43
N ILE A 418 52.87 39.91 10.89
CA ILE A 418 52.05 40.47 9.80
C ILE A 418 52.18 39.69 8.50
N SER A 419 53.33 39.13 8.23
CA SER A 419 53.66 38.41 7.01
C SER A 419 52.84 37.09 6.86
N VAL A 420 52.39 36.50 7.97
CA VAL A 420 51.51 35.34 7.99
C VAL A 420 50.04 35.76 8.09
N ALA A 421 49.78 36.84 8.81
CA ALA A 421 48.44 37.34 9.05
C ALA A 421 47.73 37.78 7.75
N VAL A 422 48.44 38.44 6.82
CA VAL A 422 47.87 38.94 5.57
C VAL A 422 47.40 37.79 4.65
N PRO A 423 48.22 36.78 4.30
CA PRO A 423 47.71 35.64 3.49
C PRO A 423 46.63 34.82 4.23
N MET A 424 46.73 34.73 5.58
CA MET A 424 45.68 34.04 6.34
C MET A 424 44.35 34.80 6.36
N ALA A 425 44.38 36.15 6.37
CA ALA A 425 43.14 36.93 6.21
C ALA A 425 42.45 36.64 4.89
N LEU A 426 43.21 36.42 3.80
CA LEU A 426 42.68 36.02 2.51
C LEU A 426 42.04 34.62 2.57
N VAL A 427 42.71 33.65 3.21
CA VAL A 427 42.20 32.29 3.41
C VAL A 427 40.87 32.34 4.18
N MET A 428 40.82 33.13 5.26
CA MET A 428 39.61 33.30 6.05
C MET A 428 38.49 33.96 5.24
N ALA A 429 38.77 35.01 4.49
CA ALA A 429 37.77 35.69 3.66
C ALA A 429 37.15 34.75 2.61
N ILE A 430 37.97 33.92 1.95
CA ILE A 430 37.47 32.92 0.97
C ILE A 430 36.66 31.83 1.68
N GLY A 431 37.12 31.32 2.83
CA GLY A 431 36.43 30.31 3.62
C GLY A 431 35.07 30.81 4.11
N PHE A 432 34.97 32.05 4.59
CA PHE A 432 33.71 32.66 4.98
C PHE A 432 32.78 32.90 3.78
N ALA A 433 33.31 33.34 2.64
CA ALA A 433 32.49 33.46 1.42
C ALA A 433 31.85 32.14 0.98
N LEU A 434 32.54 31.00 1.22
CA LEU A 434 32.00 29.66 0.95
C LEU A 434 30.95 29.22 1.97
N ILE A 435 31.00 29.69 3.22
CA ILE A 435 30.04 29.38 4.28
C ILE A 435 28.78 30.24 4.14
N PHE A 436 28.91 31.51 3.70
CA PHE A 436 27.79 32.45 3.57
C PHE A 436 27.15 32.49 2.18
N GLN A 437 27.51 31.60 1.28
CA GLN A 437 26.93 31.47 -0.05
C GLN A 437 25.53 30.83 0.01
#